data_e6c78da40123167748dd62259fb1bf74
#
_entry.id   e6c78da40123167748dd62259fb1bf74
#
_cell.length_a   1.000
_cell.length_b   1.000
_cell.length_c   1.000
_cell.angle_alpha   90.00
_cell.angle_beta   90.00
_cell.angle_gamma   90.00
#
_symmetry.space_group_name_H-M   'P 1'
#
loop_
_entity.id
_entity.type
_entity.pdbx_description
1 polymer ?
#
loop_
_entity_poly.entity_id
_entity_poly.type
_entity_poly.pdbx_seq_one_letter_code
_entity_poly.pdbx_strand_id
1 'polypeptide(L)'
;MKLKFIVAIVMCVAFTLSVKSQTNSYPGGKGWQPGPARYGSELVRDVFIPLEDGNQLEAKISYPTDLTTGKRSNETFPVLVELTPYDGEGEAERLPHAYFTKHGYITVLVHPRGSGKSTGELGQFSSQDGLDGVQVVRWASHLDGGDGRVGFYGASYPGAEGLATAAKVGKSSPLKAVVAASIGMDAQYRQAWTNNGIPSALMGVYPPHAQSGMGNNPGAGKHFTDFANDFWAGRASAYDSDFWQDRIPLRWSKDIVENGIPVLQWGGWDDLNETGAIRGYVSFQNTFAGRDYNLPMQSGQSVTPRYQLVIGNWPHGVGMDIGMWLEWFDTWIKGIDTGLQEVATPLHLYELGSDKWVNMSTYPATDNYTSFYLSADGSLAAEEGTQGEQHLRYDAKPNEKDGRIQFETAPVAEGMTIAGPVSLDFYAKSTNTNLLMLARLYDAAPDGTMTMITKGAVLGSLSALNEAASWKDKKGVITWPYGKLDKDIYLTPGKVQRFQMSLEPIQYGVKPGHTLRLIVTSQSMGSDTPGAFLMSEPSGKLTAPQQTTVPGGEYTLLMGGNTPSVLNLPRMAYDACPATLSGPSQTAWSEHTRAFDTSGYSLPLVW
;
A
#
# COMPACT_ATOMS: atom_id res chain seq x y z
N MET A 1 -27.36 -64.37 13.59
CA MET A 1 -26.90 -63.16 12.87
C MET A 1 -27.80 -62.00 13.29
N LYS A 2 -27.41 -61.28 14.32
CA LYS A 2 -28.18 -60.15 14.86
C LYS A 2 -27.29 -58.89 14.80
N LEU A 3 -27.65 -57.96 13.92
CA LEU A 3 -27.03 -56.71 13.72
C LEU A 3 -27.44 -55.76 14.84
N LYS A 4 -26.50 -55.29 15.65
CA LYS A 4 -26.76 -54.25 16.68
C LYS A 4 -26.49 -52.88 16.07
N PHE A 5 -27.54 -52.10 15.93
CA PHE A 5 -27.47 -50.67 15.66
C PHE A 5 -26.99 -49.94 16.92
N ILE A 6 -25.87 -49.25 16.87
CA ILE A 6 -25.45 -48.29 17.88
C ILE A 6 -25.89 -46.89 17.40
N VAL A 7 -26.86 -46.33 18.05
CA VAL A 7 -27.27 -44.92 17.87
C VAL A 7 -26.32 -44.06 18.67
N ALA A 8 -25.47 -43.31 18.01
CA ALA A 8 -24.66 -42.27 18.63
C ALA A 8 -25.48 -40.99 18.71
N ILE A 9 -25.91 -40.62 19.93
CA ILE A 9 -26.51 -39.31 20.21
C ILE A 9 -25.37 -38.28 20.20
N VAL A 10 -25.31 -37.45 19.17
CA VAL A 10 -24.43 -36.26 19.12
C VAL A 10 -25.18 -35.17 19.89
N MET A 11 -24.76 -34.89 21.12
CA MET A 11 -25.15 -33.71 21.87
C MET A 11 -24.50 -32.48 21.20
N CYS A 12 -25.27 -31.75 20.40
CA CYS A 12 -24.91 -30.39 20.01
C CYS A 12 -25.01 -29.48 21.24
N VAL A 13 -23.92 -29.26 21.93
CA VAL A 13 -23.80 -28.13 22.86
C VAL A 13 -23.69 -26.87 22.02
N ALA A 14 -24.80 -26.17 21.88
CA ALA A 14 -24.80 -24.82 21.32
C ALA A 14 -24.06 -23.90 22.30
N PHE A 15 -22.75 -23.70 22.09
CA PHE A 15 -22.08 -22.56 22.67
C PHE A 15 -22.61 -21.32 21.95
N THR A 16 -23.58 -20.65 22.57
CA THR A 16 -23.88 -19.26 22.28
C THR A 16 -22.67 -18.45 22.73
N LEU A 17 -21.64 -18.35 21.86
CA LEU A 17 -20.69 -17.27 21.96
C LEU A 17 -21.49 -15.99 21.79
N SER A 18 -21.78 -15.33 22.90
CA SER A 18 -22.15 -13.93 22.91
C SER A 18 -20.96 -13.16 22.34
N VAL A 19 -20.92 -13.01 21.03
CA VAL A 19 -20.03 -12.05 20.37
C VAL A 19 -20.53 -10.72 20.90
N LYS A 20 -19.89 -10.20 21.96
CA LYS A 20 -19.96 -8.78 22.25
C LYS A 20 -19.51 -8.13 20.95
N SER A 21 -20.43 -7.50 20.25
CA SER A 21 -20.13 -6.54 19.20
C SER A 21 -19.02 -5.65 19.76
N GLN A 22 -17.79 -5.87 19.34
CA GLN A 22 -16.74 -4.92 19.60
C GLN A 22 -17.19 -3.68 18.84
N THR A 23 -17.55 -2.65 19.58
CA THR A 23 -17.91 -1.37 19.00
C THR A 23 -16.68 -0.88 18.24
N ASN A 24 -16.72 -0.99 16.92
CA ASN A 24 -15.71 -0.41 16.03
C ASN A 24 -15.87 1.11 16.10
N SER A 25 -15.45 1.71 17.21
CA SER A 25 -15.33 3.14 17.28
C SER A 25 -14.03 3.50 16.58
N TYR A 26 -14.12 4.38 15.60
CA TYR A 26 -12.94 4.94 14.97
C TYR A 26 -12.04 5.56 16.06
N PRO A 27 -10.71 5.36 16.03
CA PRO A 27 -9.81 5.88 17.04
C PRO A 27 -9.98 7.40 17.21
N GLY A 28 -10.43 7.84 18.38
CA GLY A 28 -10.68 9.23 18.69
C GLY A 28 -12.08 9.74 18.30
N GLY A 29 -12.93 8.92 17.70
CA GLY A 29 -14.31 9.27 17.39
C GLY A 29 -15.23 9.31 18.62
N LYS A 30 -16.41 9.88 18.46
CA LYS A 30 -17.44 10.00 19.53
C LYS A 30 -18.25 8.72 19.73
N GLY A 31 -17.73 7.56 19.35
CA GLY A 31 -18.44 6.27 19.45
C GLY A 31 -19.58 6.15 18.43
N TRP A 32 -19.47 6.80 17.28
CA TRP A 32 -20.40 6.63 16.18
C TRP A 32 -20.53 5.15 15.79
N GLN A 33 -21.71 4.75 15.43
CA GLN A 33 -22.01 3.42 14.92
C GLN A 33 -22.90 3.55 13.68
N PRO A 34 -22.73 2.69 12.67
CA PRO A 34 -23.65 2.66 11.55
C PRO A 34 -25.06 2.37 12.08
N GLY A 35 -26.01 3.22 11.72
CA GLY A 35 -27.42 2.97 11.99
C GLY A 35 -27.92 1.72 11.26
N PRO A 36 -29.14 1.25 11.56
CA PRO A 36 -29.74 0.16 10.80
C PRO A 36 -29.95 0.56 9.34
N ALA A 37 -29.94 -0.42 8.44
CA ALA A 37 -30.31 -0.23 7.05
C ALA A 37 -31.73 0.36 6.96
N ARG A 38 -31.86 1.52 6.32
CA ARG A 38 -33.13 2.27 6.22
C ARG A 38 -33.82 2.11 4.87
N TYR A 39 -33.09 1.62 3.87
CA TYR A 39 -33.54 1.49 2.50
C TYR A 39 -33.25 0.09 1.95
N GLY A 40 -33.98 -0.29 0.91
CA GLY A 40 -33.59 -1.36 0.02
C GLY A 40 -32.66 -0.82 -1.08
N SER A 41 -32.43 -1.62 -2.12
CA SER A 41 -31.56 -1.24 -3.24
C SER A 41 -32.17 -1.69 -4.58
N GLU A 42 -32.20 -0.80 -5.57
CA GLU A 42 -32.53 -1.09 -6.98
C GLU A 42 -31.30 -0.85 -7.84
N LEU A 43 -30.86 -1.87 -8.60
CA LEU A 43 -29.72 -1.77 -9.51
C LEU A 43 -30.18 -1.49 -10.93
N VAL A 44 -29.69 -0.40 -11.52
CA VAL A 44 -29.86 -0.03 -12.92
C VAL A 44 -28.56 -0.27 -13.67
N ARG A 45 -28.61 -0.97 -14.79
CA ARG A 45 -27.47 -1.34 -15.63
C ARG A 45 -27.54 -0.61 -16.97
N ASP A 46 -26.45 -0.75 -17.74
CA ASP A 46 -26.35 -0.24 -19.12
C ASP A 46 -26.59 1.28 -19.24
N VAL A 47 -26.12 2.02 -18.25
CA VAL A 47 -26.04 3.48 -18.29
C VAL A 47 -24.72 3.86 -18.92
N PHE A 48 -24.73 4.91 -19.77
CA PHE A 48 -23.50 5.41 -20.38
C PHE A 48 -23.33 6.89 -20.09
N ILE A 49 -22.15 7.24 -19.60
CA ILE A 49 -21.74 8.62 -19.28
C ILE A 49 -20.98 9.15 -20.49
N PRO A 50 -21.50 10.16 -21.22
CA PRO A 50 -20.79 10.76 -22.34
C PRO A 50 -19.63 11.62 -21.82
N LEU A 51 -18.47 11.52 -22.47
CA LEU A 51 -17.31 12.37 -22.23
C LEU A 51 -17.21 13.46 -23.30
N GLU A 52 -16.56 14.57 -22.94
CA GLU A 52 -16.40 15.74 -23.83
C GLU A 52 -15.61 15.43 -25.12
N ASP A 53 -14.77 14.38 -25.10
CA ASP A 53 -13.98 13.93 -26.26
C ASP A 53 -14.72 12.95 -27.20
N GLY A 54 -16.00 12.67 -26.91
CA GLY A 54 -16.84 11.76 -27.69
C GLY A 54 -16.77 10.30 -27.24
N ASN A 55 -15.93 9.96 -26.27
CA ASN A 55 -15.96 8.65 -25.61
C ASN A 55 -17.15 8.54 -24.67
N GLN A 56 -17.44 7.32 -24.21
CA GLN A 56 -18.48 7.06 -23.22
C GLN A 56 -18.02 6.01 -22.22
N LEU A 57 -18.43 6.18 -20.95
CA LEU A 57 -18.12 5.24 -19.87
C LEU A 57 -19.38 4.46 -19.48
N GLU A 58 -19.26 3.15 -19.37
CA GLU A 58 -20.33 2.29 -18.85
C GLU A 58 -20.47 2.51 -17.35
N ALA A 59 -21.72 2.61 -16.88
CA ALA A 59 -22.03 2.77 -15.46
C ALA A 59 -23.16 1.82 -15.01
N LYS A 60 -23.13 1.48 -13.73
CA LYS A 60 -24.19 0.74 -13.00
C LYS A 60 -24.57 1.59 -11.79
N ILE A 61 -25.87 1.80 -11.56
CA ILE A 61 -26.35 2.70 -10.51
C ILE A 61 -27.23 1.92 -9.54
N SER A 62 -26.96 2.02 -8.24
CA SER A 62 -27.85 1.48 -7.21
C SER A 62 -28.57 2.62 -6.48
N TYR A 63 -29.88 2.60 -6.54
CA TYR A 63 -30.76 3.59 -5.91
C TYR A 63 -31.37 3.08 -4.60
N PRO A 64 -31.46 3.92 -3.55
CA PRO A 64 -32.22 3.59 -2.35
C PRO A 64 -33.71 3.38 -2.68
N THR A 65 -34.29 2.31 -2.14
CA THR A 65 -35.71 2.02 -2.28
C THR A 65 -36.41 2.03 -0.93
N ASP A 66 -37.67 2.41 -0.91
CA ASP A 66 -38.53 2.32 0.27
C ASP A 66 -38.76 0.85 0.64
N LEU A 67 -38.52 0.48 1.89
CA LEU A 67 -38.60 -0.90 2.36
C LEU A 67 -40.02 -1.50 2.31
N THR A 68 -41.06 -0.65 2.30
CA THR A 68 -42.46 -1.11 2.30
C THR A 68 -42.95 -1.35 0.88
N THR A 69 -42.63 -0.43 -0.03
CA THR A 69 -43.14 -0.44 -1.42
C THR A 69 -42.18 -1.08 -2.42
N GLY A 70 -40.91 -1.20 -2.07
CA GLY A 70 -39.83 -1.64 -2.98
C GLY A 70 -39.53 -0.64 -4.11
N LYS A 71 -40.19 0.51 -4.18
CA LYS A 71 -39.97 1.53 -5.19
C LYS A 71 -38.82 2.47 -4.79
N ARG A 72 -38.22 3.16 -5.75
CA ARG A 72 -37.24 4.22 -5.46
C ARG A 72 -37.80 5.20 -4.44
N SER A 73 -36.97 5.56 -3.48
CA SER A 73 -37.30 6.60 -2.52
C SER A 73 -37.52 7.94 -3.22
N ASN A 74 -38.43 8.75 -2.72
CA ASN A 74 -38.64 10.12 -3.16
C ASN A 74 -37.69 11.11 -2.48
N GLU A 75 -36.83 10.65 -1.57
CA GLU A 75 -35.81 11.47 -0.93
C GLU A 75 -34.63 11.69 -1.89
N THR A 76 -33.79 12.70 -1.60
CA THR A 76 -32.53 12.94 -2.31
C THR A 76 -31.35 12.49 -1.48
N PHE A 77 -30.31 11.98 -2.14
CA PHE A 77 -29.17 11.36 -1.48
C PHE A 77 -27.85 11.85 -2.09
N PRO A 78 -26.78 11.92 -1.29
CA PRO A 78 -25.43 12.07 -1.87
C PRO A 78 -25.07 10.84 -2.70
N VAL A 79 -24.20 11.04 -3.69
CA VAL A 79 -23.77 10.01 -4.62
C VAL A 79 -22.36 9.55 -4.27
N LEU A 80 -22.14 8.24 -4.18
CA LEU A 80 -20.80 7.65 -4.04
C LEU A 80 -20.41 6.99 -5.37
N VAL A 81 -19.23 7.33 -5.87
CA VAL A 81 -18.70 6.86 -7.15
C VAL A 81 -17.52 5.90 -6.89
N GLU A 82 -17.48 4.82 -7.64
CA GLU A 82 -16.31 3.96 -7.81
C GLU A 82 -15.97 3.89 -9.30
N LEU A 83 -14.74 4.24 -9.69
CA LEU A 83 -14.20 3.97 -11.02
C LEU A 83 -13.35 2.70 -10.96
N THR A 84 -13.83 1.60 -11.54
CA THR A 84 -13.15 0.31 -11.56
C THR A 84 -13.00 -0.23 -12.97
N PRO A 85 -11.78 -0.62 -13.40
CA PRO A 85 -11.61 -1.25 -14.70
C PRO A 85 -12.04 -2.72 -14.69
N TYR A 86 -12.21 -3.31 -13.51
CA TYR A 86 -12.53 -4.73 -13.37
C TYR A 86 -13.98 -4.99 -13.72
N ASP A 87 -14.21 -5.84 -14.72
CA ASP A 87 -15.54 -6.28 -15.13
C ASP A 87 -15.71 -7.75 -14.79
N GLY A 88 -16.65 -8.03 -13.91
CA GLY A 88 -17.06 -9.36 -13.54
C GLY A 88 -18.48 -9.33 -12.99
N GLU A 89 -19.24 -10.40 -13.15
CA GLU A 89 -20.60 -10.48 -12.60
C GLU A 89 -20.63 -10.30 -11.07
N GLY A 90 -19.51 -10.58 -10.38
CA GLY A 90 -19.33 -10.35 -8.96
C GLY A 90 -18.78 -8.97 -8.58
N GLU A 91 -18.32 -8.15 -9.53
CA GLU A 91 -17.65 -6.87 -9.23
C GLU A 91 -18.57 -5.86 -8.56
N ALA A 92 -19.83 -5.77 -8.99
CA ALA A 92 -20.84 -4.91 -8.34
C ALA A 92 -21.13 -5.33 -6.88
N GLU A 93 -20.69 -6.52 -6.48
CA GLU A 93 -20.85 -7.08 -5.13
C GLU A 93 -19.53 -7.08 -4.33
N ARG A 94 -18.39 -6.84 -4.97
CA ARG A 94 -17.07 -6.85 -4.30
C ARG A 94 -16.92 -5.75 -3.28
N LEU A 95 -17.30 -4.52 -3.66
CA LEU A 95 -17.48 -3.46 -2.68
C LEU A 95 -18.98 -3.38 -2.35
N PRO A 96 -19.34 -3.15 -1.10
CA PRO A 96 -20.73 -3.24 -0.69
C PRO A 96 -21.53 -2.01 -1.15
N HIS A 97 -21.68 -1.84 -2.46
CA HIS A 97 -22.52 -0.79 -3.02
C HIS A 97 -23.91 -0.81 -2.37
N ALA A 98 -24.48 -2.02 -2.23
CA ALA A 98 -25.75 -2.20 -1.55
C ALA A 98 -25.72 -1.77 -0.07
N TYR A 99 -24.58 -1.87 0.60
CA TYR A 99 -24.45 -1.40 1.98
C TYR A 99 -24.62 0.12 2.07
N PHE A 100 -23.88 0.88 1.25
CA PHE A 100 -24.03 2.33 1.22
C PHE A 100 -25.41 2.76 0.76
N THR A 101 -25.98 2.07 -0.23
CA THR A 101 -27.33 2.36 -0.73
C THR A 101 -28.36 2.19 0.39
N LYS A 102 -28.27 1.12 1.18
CA LYS A 102 -29.14 0.88 2.33
C LYS A 102 -28.97 1.91 3.46
N HIS A 103 -27.84 2.64 3.48
CA HIS A 103 -27.55 3.72 4.45
C HIS A 103 -27.75 5.13 3.87
N GLY A 104 -28.49 5.23 2.77
CA GLY A 104 -28.93 6.51 2.21
C GLY A 104 -27.86 7.21 1.37
N TYR A 105 -27.28 6.48 0.43
CA TYR A 105 -26.46 6.96 -0.68
C TYR A 105 -26.96 6.36 -1.99
N ILE A 106 -26.85 7.09 -3.08
CA ILE A 106 -26.86 6.49 -4.42
C ILE A 106 -25.43 6.04 -4.69
N THR A 107 -25.22 4.81 -5.19
CA THR A 107 -23.89 4.34 -5.58
C THR A 107 -23.79 4.16 -7.08
N VAL A 108 -22.66 4.56 -7.65
CA VAL A 108 -22.37 4.48 -9.08
C VAL A 108 -21.05 3.78 -9.30
N LEU A 109 -21.10 2.59 -9.89
CA LEU A 109 -19.92 1.90 -10.40
C LEU A 109 -19.73 2.31 -11.85
N VAL A 110 -18.52 2.77 -12.19
CA VAL A 110 -18.18 3.22 -13.55
C VAL A 110 -16.97 2.44 -14.04
N HIS A 111 -17.02 1.95 -15.27
CA HIS A 111 -15.84 1.42 -15.94
C HIS A 111 -15.07 2.56 -16.63
N PRO A 112 -13.79 2.82 -16.29
CA PRO A 112 -12.98 3.83 -16.98
C PRO A 112 -12.79 3.46 -18.45
N ARG A 113 -12.33 4.41 -19.26
CA ARG A 113 -12.06 4.18 -20.68
C ARG A 113 -11.22 2.93 -20.90
N GLY A 114 -11.51 2.18 -21.95
CA GLY A 114 -10.78 0.96 -22.30
C GLY A 114 -11.03 -0.23 -21.36
N SER A 115 -12.11 -0.22 -20.56
CA SER A 115 -12.53 -1.35 -19.73
C SER A 115 -14.05 -1.56 -19.78
N GLY A 116 -14.54 -2.74 -19.42
CA GLY A 116 -15.95 -3.09 -19.57
C GLY A 116 -16.46 -2.79 -20.98
N LYS A 117 -17.60 -2.10 -21.11
CA LYS A 117 -18.15 -1.61 -22.39
C LYS A 117 -17.77 -0.15 -22.68
N SER A 118 -16.89 0.46 -21.88
CA SER A 118 -16.43 1.82 -22.10
C SER A 118 -15.53 1.91 -23.34
N THR A 119 -15.64 3.04 -24.05
CA THR A 119 -14.81 3.30 -25.24
C THR A 119 -13.47 3.95 -24.86
N GLY A 120 -12.57 4.08 -25.82
CA GLY A 120 -11.26 4.69 -25.64
C GLY A 120 -10.16 3.72 -25.20
N GLU A 121 -9.00 4.25 -24.85
CA GLU A 121 -7.84 3.49 -24.37
C GLU A 121 -7.69 3.65 -22.86
N LEU A 122 -7.29 2.58 -22.17
CA LEU A 122 -7.07 2.59 -20.71
C LEU A 122 -5.92 3.52 -20.35
N GLY A 123 -6.15 4.40 -19.36
CA GLY A 123 -5.15 5.35 -18.89
C GLY A 123 -4.22 4.79 -17.80
N GLN A 124 -4.65 3.79 -17.05
CA GLN A 124 -3.93 3.23 -15.89
C GLN A 124 -3.67 4.32 -14.83
N PHE A 125 -4.76 4.93 -14.31
CA PHE A 125 -4.75 6.05 -13.34
C PHE A 125 -3.87 7.24 -13.74
N SER A 126 -3.82 7.52 -15.04
CA SER A 126 -3.15 8.68 -15.62
C SER A 126 -3.87 9.99 -15.29
N SER A 127 -3.27 11.10 -15.65
CA SER A 127 -3.96 12.40 -15.55
C SER A 127 -5.23 12.46 -16.41
N GLN A 128 -5.31 11.68 -17.51
CA GLN A 128 -6.52 11.60 -18.31
C GLN A 128 -7.66 10.91 -17.55
N ASP A 129 -7.38 9.83 -16.82
CA ASP A 129 -8.38 9.17 -15.98
C ASP A 129 -8.90 10.12 -14.89
N GLY A 130 -8.00 10.92 -14.31
CA GLY A 130 -8.40 11.98 -13.38
C GLY A 130 -9.33 13.03 -14.01
N LEU A 131 -9.10 13.41 -15.26
CA LEU A 131 -9.99 14.32 -16.02
C LEU A 131 -11.33 13.67 -16.35
N ASP A 132 -11.34 12.40 -16.70
CA ASP A 132 -12.58 11.62 -16.87
C ASP A 132 -13.36 11.53 -15.57
N GLY A 133 -12.66 11.27 -14.45
CA GLY A 133 -13.24 11.29 -13.11
C GLY A 133 -13.91 12.62 -12.76
N VAL A 134 -13.33 13.76 -13.18
CA VAL A 134 -13.98 15.08 -13.02
C VAL A 134 -15.31 15.14 -13.76
N GLN A 135 -15.38 14.61 -14.98
CA GLN A 135 -16.63 14.58 -15.77
C GLN A 135 -17.66 13.65 -15.14
N VAL A 136 -17.20 12.49 -14.61
CA VAL A 136 -18.06 11.55 -13.87
C VAL A 136 -18.61 12.22 -12.60
N VAL A 137 -17.78 12.91 -11.80
CA VAL A 137 -18.22 13.65 -10.61
C VAL A 137 -19.27 14.71 -10.97
N ARG A 138 -19.04 15.46 -12.05
CA ARG A 138 -20.00 16.46 -12.54
C ARG A 138 -21.32 15.80 -12.96
N TRP A 139 -21.26 14.71 -13.71
CA TRP A 139 -22.44 13.96 -14.13
C TRP A 139 -23.19 13.40 -12.92
N ALA A 140 -22.49 12.77 -11.97
CA ALA A 140 -23.07 12.20 -10.77
C ALA A 140 -23.76 13.24 -9.87
N SER A 141 -23.26 14.48 -9.84
CA SER A 141 -23.88 15.57 -9.08
C SER A 141 -25.23 16.04 -9.64
N HIS A 142 -25.56 15.67 -10.88
CA HIS A 142 -26.84 15.99 -11.54
C HIS A 142 -27.73 14.75 -11.69
N LEU A 143 -27.36 13.64 -11.04
CA LEU A 143 -28.12 12.40 -11.15
C LEU A 143 -29.51 12.56 -10.52
N ASP A 144 -30.53 12.01 -11.18
CA ASP A 144 -31.89 12.03 -10.65
C ASP A 144 -31.97 11.34 -9.28
N GLY A 145 -32.57 11.99 -8.30
CA GLY A 145 -32.55 11.58 -6.89
C GLY A 145 -31.26 11.92 -6.14
N GLY A 146 -30.26 12.51 -6.82
CA GLY A 146 -29.05 13.03 -6.19
C GLY A 146 -29.26 14.39 -5.52
N ASP A 147 -28.52 14.68 -4.46
CA ASP A 147 -28.55 15.96 -3.74
C ASP A 147 -27.43 16.93 -4.15
N GLY A 148 -26.66 16.57 -5.18
CA GLY A 148 -25.56 17.36 -5.72
C GLY A 148 -24.21 17.14 -5.05
N ARG A 149 -24.14 16.38 -3.95
CA ARG A 149 -22.87 16.05 -3.25
C ARG A 149 -22.36 14.69 -3.70
N VAL A 150 -21.04 14.61 -3.95
CA VAL A 150 -20.41 13.39 -4.44
C VAL A 150 -19.27 12.98 -3.52
N GLY A 151 -19.14 11.68 -3.26
CA GLY A 151 -17.96 11.04 -2.67
C GLY A 151 -17.34 10.06 -3.65
N PHE A 152 -16.09 9.71 -3.43
CA PHE A 152 -15.38 8.73 -4.24
C PHE A 152 -14.78 7.66 -3.34
N TYR A 153 -14.83 6.39 -3.72
CA TYR A 153 -14.19 5.32 -2.98
C TYR A 153 -13.67 4.23 -3.90
N GLY A 154 -12.71 3.50 -3.41
CA GLY A 154 -12.19 2.34 -4.11
C GLY A 154 -10.98 1.73 -3.43
N ALA A 155 -10.69 0.50 -3.81
CA ALA A 155 -9.52 -0.22 -3.37
C ALA A 155 -8.63 -0.58 -4.55
N SER A 156 -7.30 -0.42 -4.40
CA SER A 156 -6.34 -0.66 -5.48
C SER A 156 -6.54 0.30 -6.66
N TYR A 157 -6.76 -0.18 -7.86
CA TYR A 157 -6.98 0.65 -9.05
C TYR A 157 -8.09 1.70 -8.82
N PRO A 158 -9.31 1.36 -8.34
CA PRO A 158 -10.34 2.35 -8.04
C PRO A 158 -9.93 3.41 -7.01
N GLY A 159 -9.08 3.05 -6.05
CA GLY A 159 -8.53 4.02 -5.09
C GLY A 159 -7.60 5.03 -5.77
N ALA A 160 -6.80 4.59 -6.74
CA ALA A 160 -5.95 5.46 -7.56
C ALA A 160 -6.78 6.44 -8.40
N GLU A 161 -7.89 5.97 -8.99
CA GLU A 161 -8.85 6.81 -9.72
C GLU A 161 -9.42 7.92 -8.84
N GLY A 162 -9.73 7.59 -7.58
CA GLY A 162 -10.19 8.57 -6.59
C GLY A 162 -9.15 9.66 -6.31
N LEU A 163 -7.88 9.29 -6.15
CA LEU A 163 -6.78 10.24 -5.93
C LEU A 163 -6.52 11.10 -7.17
N ALA A 164 -6.51 10.49 -8.37
CA ALA A 164 -6.33 11.20 -9.63
C ALA A 164 -7.46 12.22 -9.86
N THR A 165 -8.71 11.81 -9.61
CA THR A 165 -9.89 12.67 -9.69
C THR A 165 -9.79 13.83 -8.69
N ALA A 166 -9.48 13.55 -7.42
CA ALA A 166 -9.38 14.56 -6.37
C ALA A 166 -8.32 15.64 -6.67
N ALA A 167 -7.24 15.27 -7.36
CA ALA A 167 -6.22 16.22 -7.81
C ALA A 167 -6.72 17.17 -8.91
N LYS A 168 -7.70 16.76 -9.73
CA LYS A 168 -8.15 17.50 -10.91
C LYS A 168 -9.46 18.28 -10.74
N VAL A 169 -10.26 18.01 -9.70
CA VAL A 169 -11.63 18.56 -9.56
C VAL A 169 -11.72 20.07 -9.31
N GLY A 170 -10.70 20.72 -8.73
CA GLY A 170 -10.74 22.13 -8.33
C GLY A 170 -11.55 22.40 -7.04
N LYS A 171 -11.41 23.62 -6.50
CA LYS A 171 -11.92 24.01 -5.16
C LYS A 171 -13.44 24.00 -5.01
N SER A 172 -14.17 24.23 -6.09
CA SER A 172 -15.64 24.35 -6.07
C SER A 172 -16.36 23.08 -6.53
N SER A 173 -15.67 21.94 -6.47
CA SER A 173 -16.20 20.67 -6.94
C SER A 173 -17.36 20.14 -6.08
N PRO A 174 -18.32 19.41 -6.71
CA PRO A 174 -19.27 18.55 -6.00
C PRO A 174 -18.62 17.45 -5.19
N LEU A 175 -17.38 17.02 -5.50
CA LEU A 175 -16.63 16.03 -4.74
C LEU A 175 -16.32 16.56 -3.33
N LYS A 176 -16.71 15.79 -2.30
CA LYS A 176 -16.61 16.19 -0.89
C LYS A 176 -15.66 15.34 -0.07
N ALA A 177 -15.45 14.08 -0.46
CA ALA A 177 -14.56 13.17 0.27
C ALA A 177 -14.11 12.02 -0.63
N VAL A 178 -12.94 11.45 -0.32
CA VAL A 178 -12.37 10.27 -0.97
C VAL A 178 -11.98 9.23 0.07
N VAL A 179 -12.23 7.95 -0.23
CA VAL A 179 -11.60 6.80 0.42
C VAL A 179 -10.74 6.09 -0.62
N ALA A 180 -9.43 6.04 -0.38
CA ALA A 180 -8.45 5.40 -1.25
C ALA A 180 -7.77 4.26 -0.49
N ALA A 181 -8.27 3.03 -0.67
CA ALA A 181 -7.76 1.85 0.02
C ALA A 181 -6.74 1.09 -0.84
N SER A 182 -5.77 0.45 -0.19
CA SER A 182 -4.74 -0.38 -0.81
C SER A 182 -4.05 0.29 -2.01
N ILE A 183 -3.83 1.58 -1.89
CA ILE A 183 -3.17 2.44 -2.88
C ILE A 183 -2.54 3.63 -2.18
N GLY A 184 -1.53 4.22 -2.79
CA GLY A 184 -0.89 5.41 -2.26
C GLY A 184 -0.20 6.23 -3.34
N MET A 185 0.10 7.47 -3.00
CA MET A 185 0.84 8.38 -3.87
C MET A 185 2.27 7.85 -4.07
N ASP A 186 2.78 7.87 -5.31
CA ASP A 186 4.17 7.46 -5.66
C ASP A 186 4.49 5.95 -5.54
N ALA A 187 3.49 5.11 -5.20
CA ALA A 187 3.74 3.67 -5.03
C ALA A 187 3.86 2.90 -6.34
N GLN A 188 3.30 3.39 -7.43
CA GLN A 188 3.15 2.60 -8.65
C GLN A 188 4.50 2.15 -9.21
N TYR A 189 5.41 3.07 -9.44
CA TYR A 189 6.73 2.70 -9.93
C TYR A 189 7.64 2.17 -8.82
N ARG A 190 7.59 2.76 -7.61
CA ARG A 190 8.61 2.52 -6.59
C ARG A 190 8.39 1.30 -5.73
N GLN A 191 7.17 0.74 -5.72
CA GLN A 191 6.85 -0.44 -4.90
C GLN A 191 6.01 -1.47 -5.65
N ALA A 192 4.94 -1.06 -6.35
CA ALA A 192 4.00 -2.01 -6.96
C ALA A 192 4.55 -2.70 -8.22
N TRP A 193 4.87 -1.94 -9.28
CA TRP A 193 5.37 -2.49 -10.53
C TRP A 193 6.87 -2.77 -10.51
N THR A 194 7.59 -2.03 -9.71
CA THR A 194 9.00 -2.29 -9.40
C THR A 194 9.23 -2.14 -7.90
N ASN A 195 10.25 -2.79 -7.38
CA ASN A 195 10.80 -2.47 -6.07
C ASN A 195 12.06 -1.63 -6.29
N ASN A 196 11.96 -0.32 -6.09
CA ASN A 196 13.04 0.63 -6.35
C ASN A 196 13.69 0.46 -7.75
N GLY A 197 12.86 0.33 -8.80
CA GLY A 197 13.31 0.16 -10.18
C GLY A 197 13.62 -1.29 -10.59
N ILE A 198 13.56 -2.24 -9.67
CA ILE A 198 13.72 -3.67 -9.96
C ILE A 198 12.34 -4.24 -10.25
N PRO A 199 12.11 -4.90 -11.41
CA PRO A 199 10.80 -5.46 -11.75
C PRO A 199 10.24 -6.36 -10.66
N SER A 200 9.04 -6.07 -10.19
CA SER A 200 8.33 -6.88 -9.20
C SER A 200 7.65 -8.10 -9.82
N ALA A 201 7.13 -8.99 -8.99
CA ALA A 201 6.31 -10.11 -9.44
C ALA A 201 5.04 -9.64 -10.15
N LEU A 202 4.44 -8.50 -9.73
CA LEU A 202 3.27 -7.90 -10.39
C LEU A 202 3.53 -7.64 -11.87
N MET A 203 4.72 -7.10 -12.21
CA MET A 203 5.11 -6.83 -13.59
C MET A 203 5.14 -8.11 -14.45
N GLY A 204 5.48 -9.24 -13.85
CA GLY A 204 5.52 -10.54 -14.53
C GLY A 204 4.15 -11.17 -14.76
N VAL A 205 3.20 -10.97 -13.83
CA VAL A 205 1.92 -11.73 -13.83
C VAL A 205 0.72 -10.90 -14.27
N TYR A 206 0.67 -9.61 -13.99
CA TYR A 206 -0.53 -8.82 -14.22
C TYR A 206 -0.79 -8.47 -15.70
N PRO A 207 0.17 -7.94 -16.49
CA PRO A 207 -0.09 -7.50 -17.85
C PRO A 207 -0.70 -8.56 -18.77
N PRO A 208 -0.28 -9.84 -18.73
CA PRO A 208 -0.88 -10.89 -19.58
C PRO A 208 -2.35 -11.19 -19.28
N HIS A 209 -2.82 -10.89 -18.07
CA HIS A 209 -4.18 -11.21 -17.60
C HIS A 209 -5.08 -9.98 -17.50
N ALA A 210 -4.53 -8.79 -17.63
CA ALA A 210 -5.27 -7.54 -17.43
C ALA A 210 -6.49 -7.41 -18.35
N GLN A 211 -6.35 -7.76 -19.64
CA GLN A 211 -7.47 -7.69 -20.58
C GLN A 211 -8.66 -8.54 -20.13
N SER A 212 -8.42 -9.78 -19.70
CA SER A 212 -9.50 -10.68 -19.27
C SER A 212 -10.17 -10.21 -17.98
N GLY A 213 -9.41 -9.61 -17.06
CA GLY A 213 -9.95 -9.01 -15.84
C GLY A 213 -10.72 -7.71 -16.06
N MET A 214 -10.60 -7.11 -17.26
CA MET A 214 -11.22 -5.82 -17.61
C MET A 214 -12.28 -5.97 -18.72
N GLY A 215 -13.09 -7.03 -18.66
CA GLY A 215 -14.20 -7.28 -19.58
C GLY A 215 -13.77 -7.68 -20.99
N ASN A 216 -12.56 -8.21 -21.16
CA ASN A 216 -11.96 -8.49 -22.46
C ASN A 216 -11.89 -7.27 -23.39
N ASN A 217 -11.90 -6.06 -22.85
CA ASN A 217 -11.85 -4.84 -23.63
C ASN A 217 -10.50 -4.73 -24.38
N PRO A 218 -10.50 -4.50 -25.70
CA PRO A 218 -9.26 -4.40 -26.48
C PRO A 218 -8.40 -3.19 -26.08
N GLY A 219 -8.98 -2.13 -25.51
CA GLY A 219 -8.26 -0.96 -25.00
C GLY A 219 -7.31 -1.33 -23.86
N ALA A 220 -7.78 -2.13 -22.88
CA ALA A 220 -6.94 -2.65 -21.82
C ALA A 220 -5.86 -3.60 -22.36
N GLY A 221 -6.22 -4.50 -23.28
CA GLY A 221 -5.27 -5.45 -23.88
C GLY A 221 -4.15 -4.73 -24.63
N LYS A 222 -4.48 -3.72 -25.43
CA LYS A 222 -3.47 -2.91 -26.13
C LYS A 222 -2.55 -2.19 -25.14
N HIS A 223 -3.13 -1.50 -24.16
CA HIS A 223 -2.36 -0.74 -23.17
C HIS A 223 -1.32 -1.61 -22.45
N PHE A 224 -1.75 -2.73 -21.86
CA PHE A 224 -0.85 -3.58 -21.08
C PHE A 224 0.17 -4.33 -21.95
N THR A 225 -0.17 -4.62 -23.21
CA THR A 225 0.80 -5.18 -24.16
C THR A 225 1.89 -4.17 -24.50
N ASP A 226 1.52 -2.94 -24.81
CA ASP A 226 2.46 -1.87 -25.13
C ASP A 226 3.33 -1.51 -23.92
N PHE A 227 2.71 -1.37 -22.75
CA PHE A 227 3.39 -1.14 -21.48
C PHE A 227 4.42 -2.22 -21.15
N ALA A 228 4.05 -3.50 -21.22
CA ALA A 228 4.95 -4.61 -20.93
C ALA A 228 6.10 -4.68 -21.94
N ASN A 229 5.84 -4.48 -23.24
CA ASN A 229 6.87 -4.48 -24.27
C ASN A 229 7.87 -3.33 -24.08
N ASP A 230 7.39 -2.13 -23.75
CA ASP A 230 8.22 -0.97 -23.46
C ASP A 230 9.08 -1.20 -22.21
N PHE A 231 8.46 -1.70 -21.15
CA PHE A 231 9.12 -1.98 -19.87
C PHE A 231 10.24 -3.02 -20.01
N TRP A 232 9.93 -4.20 -20.54
CA TRP A 232 10.93 -5.28 -20.66
C TRP A 232 12.05 -4.96 -21.64
N ALA A 233 11.81 -4.08 -22.60
CA ALA A 233 12.85 -3.57 -23.48
C ALA A 233 13.77 -2.52 -22.81
N GLY A 234 13.53 -2.12 -21.56
CA GLY A 234 14.29 -1.11 -20.83
C GLY A 234 14.09 0.30 -21.38
N ARG A 235 12.85 0.63 -21.83
CA ARG A 235 12.49 1.95 -22.32
C ARG A 235 11.87 2.82 -21.22
N ALA A 236 11.09 3.84 -21.60
CA ALA A 236 10.57 4.87 -20.69
C ALA A 236 9.83 4.32 -19.47
N SER A 237 8.97 3.31 -19.63
CA SER A 237 8.21 2.71 -18.53
C SER A 237 9.07 1.88 -17.56
N ALA A 238 10.29 1.52 -17.94
CA ALA A 238 11.24 0.84 -17.06
C ALA A 238 11.94 1.77 -16.06
N TYR A 239 11.79 3.08 -16.21
CA TYR A 239 12.42 4.10 -15.36
C TYR A 239 11.38 5.07 -14.81
N ASP A 240 11.73 5.79 -13.75
CA ASP A 240 10.91 6.88 -13.19
C ASP A 240 10.88 8.07 -14.16
N SER A 241 10.08 7.94 -15.20
CA SER A 241 9.93 8.84 -16.32
C SER A 241 8.60 9.59 -16.28
N ASP A 242 8.35 10.43 -17.27
CA ASP A 242 7.08 11.13 -17.44
C ASP A 242 5.88 10.17 -17.50
N PHE A 243 6.08 8.92 -17.95
CA PHE A 243 5.04 7.89 -17.91
C PHE A 243 4.51 7.68 -16.48
N TRP A 244 5.41 7.54 -15.49
CA TRP A 244 5.02 7.34 -14.09
C TRP A 244 4.67 8.65 -13.39
N GLN A 245 5.32 9.76 -13.78
CA GLN A 245 5.04 11.08 -13.24
C GLN A 245 3.65 11.60 -13.63
N ASP A 246 3.01 11.01 -14.61
CA ASP A 246 1.60 11.25 -14.99
C ASP A 246 0.61 10.38 -14.20
N ARG A 247 1.08 9.49 -13.30
CA ARG A 247 0.28 8.45 -12.63
C ARG A 247 0.37 8.54 -11.11
N ILE A 248 -0.57 9.27 -10.51
CA ILE A 248 -0.65 9.56 -9.06
C ILE A 248 0.70 9.88 -8.38
N PRO A 249 1.48 10.82 -8.91
CA PRO A 249 2.74 11.19 -8.30
C PRO A 249 2.50 11.92 -6.98
N LEU A 250 3.49 11.83 -6.08
CA LEU A 250 3.40 12.42 -4.74
C LEU A 250 3.06 13.93 -4.76
N ARG A 251 3.50 14.66 -5.79
CA ARG A 251 3.21 16.09 -5.97
C ARG A 251 1.72 16.43 -6.08
N TRP A 252 0.86 15.49 -6.50
CA TRP A 252 -0.58 15.73 -6.60
C TRP A 252 -1.26 15.93 -5.24
N SER A 253 -0.58 15.60 -4.15
CA SER A 253 -1.05 15.95 -2.81
C SER A 253 -1.29 17.46 -2.64
N LYS A 254 -0.50 18.30 -3.33
CA LYS A 254 -0.70 19.77 -3.33
C LYS A 254 -2.06 20.14 -3.90
N ASP A 255 -2.39 19.59 -5.07
CA ASP A 255 -3.65 19.88 -5.74
C ASP A 255 -4.84 19.39 -4.89
N ILE A 256 -4.75 18.19 -4.31
CA ILE A 256 -5.80 17.60 -3.45
C ILE A 256 -6.03 18.46 -2.21
N VAL A 257 -4.96 18.90 -1.56
CA VAL A 257 -5.04 19.78 -0.36
C VAL A 257 -5.59 21.15 -0.72
N GLU A 258 -5.15 21.73 -1.84
CA GLU A 258 -5.66 23.02 -2.33
C GLU A 258 -7.13 22.95 -2.76
N ASN A 259 -7.56 21.82 -3.31
CA ASN A 259 -8.97 21.56 -3.64
C ASN A 259 -9.81 21.34 -2.38
N GLY A 260 -9.18 21.11 -1.24
CA GLY A 260 -9.83 20.93 0.05
C GLY A 260 -10.57 19.61 0.19
N ILE A 261 -10.18 18.57 -0.55
CA ILE A 261 -10.82 17.25 -0.53
C ILE A 261 -10.24 16.40 0.61
N PRO A 262 -11.03 15.99 1.61
CA PRO A 262 -10.62 15.04 2.63
C PRO A 262 -10.35 13.67 2.02
N VAL A 263 -9.25 13.01 2.47
CA VAL A 263 -8.85 11.68 2.00
C VAL A 263 -8.62 10.75 3.18
N LEU A 264 -9.33 9.62 3.21
CA LEU A 264 -9.00 8.48 4.04
C LEU A 264 -8.19 7.50 3.19
N GLN A 265 -6.94 7.28 3.58
CA GLN A 265 -6.12 6.21 3.03
C GLN A 265 -6.22 4.96 3.92
N TRP A 266 -6.18 3.80 3.30
CA TRP A 266 -6.27 2.50 3.97
C TRP A 266 -5.29 1.53 3.35
N GLY A 267 -4.43 0.90 4.14
CA GLY A 267 -3.40 -0.01 3.67
C GLY A 267 -3.11 -1.13 4.64
N GLY A 268 -2.17 -1.99 4.29
CA GLY A 268 -1.65 -3.06 5.13
C GLY A 268 -0.13 -3.10 5.08
N TRP A 269 0.51 -3.66 6.12
CA TRP A 269 1.96 -3.81 6.17
C TRP A 269 2.50 -4.77 5.11
N ASP A 270 1.67 -5.73 4.64
CA ASP A 270 1.99 -6.63 3.52
C ASP A 270 1.36 -6.18 2.20
N ASP A 271 0.97 -4.90 2.09
CA ASP A 271 0.38 -4.34 0.87
C ASP A 271 1.49 -3.88 -0.10
N LEU A 272 1.31 -4.17 -1.38
CA LEU A 272 2.21 -3.72 -2.45
C LEU A 272 2.23 -2.19 -2.67
N ASN A 273 1.40 -1.43 -1.96
CA ASN A 273 1.32 0.03 -2.01
C ASN A 273 1.55 0.70 -0.63
N GLU A 274 2.03 -0.05 0.36
CA GLU A 274 2.19 0.39 1.75
C GLU A 274 3.09 1.64 1.85
N THR A 275 4.26 1.63 1.22
CA THR A 275 5.20 2.76 1.19
C THR A 275 4.56 4.03 0.63
N GLY A 276 3.77 3.89 -0.43
CA GLY A 276 3.05 5.00 -1.04
C GLY A 276 1.92 5.54 -0.19
N ALA A 277 1.24 4.69 0.58
CA ALA A 277 0.21 5.12 1.52
C ALA A 277 0.81 5.99 2.64
N ILE A 278 1.94 5.56 3.21
CA ILE A 278 2.68 6.33 4.22
C ILE A 278 3.20 7.65 3.65
N ARG A 279 3.85 7.63 2.48
CA ARG A 279 4.34 8.86 1.84
C ARG A 279 3.20 9.80 1.48
N GLY A 280 2.06 9.26 1.04
CA GLY A 280 0.85 10.03 0.77
C GLY A 280 0.33 10.76 2.00
N TYR A 281 0.19 10.07 3.13
CA TYR A 281 -0.21 10.67 4.40
C TYR A 281 0.73 11.82 4.80
N VAL A 282 2.04 11.56 4.81
CA VAL A 282 3.06 12.56 5.15
C VAL A 282 2.98 13.77 4.22
N SER A 283 2.83 13.51 2.93
CA SER A 283 2.72 14.54 1.90
C SER A 283 1.48 15.42 2.08
N PHE A 284 0.32 14.85 2.37
CA PHE A 284 -0.91 15.60 2.67
C PHE A 284 -0.74 16.48 3.92
N GLN A 285 -0.23 15.91 5.01
CA GLN A 285 -0.06 16.63 6.26
C GLN A 285 0.99 17.74 6.16
N ASN A 286 2.10 17.48 5.47
CA ASN A 286 3.12 18.51 5.21
C ASN A 286 2.57 19.66 4.35
N THR A 287 1.86 19.32 3.26
CA THR A 287 1.23 20.33 2.39
C THR A 287 0.24 21.19 3.18
N PHE A 288 -0.60 20.56 4.01
CA PHE A 288 -1.52 21.30 4.90
C PHE A 288 -0.78 22.23 5.85
N ALA A 289 0.35 21.80 6.40
CA ALA A 289 1.18 22.62 7.29
C ALA A 289 2.06 23.64 6.55
N GLY A 290 1.94 23.78 5.23
CA GLY A 290 2.75 24.69 4.42
C GLY A 290 4.22 24.25 4.27
N ARG A 291 4.52 22.97 4.43
CA ARG A 291 5.84 22.37 4.32
C ARG A 291 6.04 21.67 2.97
N ASP A 292 7.29 21.38 2.65
CA ASP A 292 7.60 20.56 1.46
C ASP A 292 7.03 19.14 1.64
N TYR A 293 6.24 18.71 0.65
CA TYR A 293 5.53 17.43 0.65
C TYR A 293 6.46 16.20 0.63
N ASN A 294 7.72 16.37 0.19
CA ASN A 294 8.70 15.28 0.12
C ASN A 294 9.41 15.00 1.45
N LEU A 295 9.42 15.95 2.38
CA LEU A 295 10.19 15.86 3.63
C LEU A 295 9.49 14.97 4.68
N PRO A 296 10.22 14.44 5.67
CA PRO A 296 9.60 13.82 6.83
C PRO A 296 8.78 14.84 7.62
N MET A 297 7.77 14.39 8.32
CA MET A 297 7.05 15.23 9.25
C MET A 297 7.95 15.64 10.43
N GLN A 298 7.68 16.79 11.01
CA GLN A 298 8.37 17.24 12.22
C GLN A 298 7.56 16.89 13.45
N SER A 299 8.25 16.50 14.51
CA SER A 299 7.62 16.30 15.81
C SER A 299 6.87 17.58 16.23
N GLY A 300 5.59 17.43 16.60
CA GLY A 300 4.74 18.55 17.03
C GLY A 300 4.24 19.48 15.92
N GLN A 301 4.44 19.12 14.63
CA GLN A 301 3.81 19.91 13.56
C GLN A 301 2.28 19.82 13.61
N SER A 302 1.60 20.87 13.15
CA SER A 302 0.15 20.85 12.97
C SER A 302 -0.26 19.77 11.98
N VAL A 303 -1.29 19.02 12.35
CA VAL A 303 -1.93 18.02 11.51
C VAL A 303 -3.43 18.32 11.38
N THR A 304 -4.06 17.74 10.38
CA THR A 304 -5.50 17.88 10.16
C THR A 304 -6.18 16.52 10.06
N PRO A 305 -7.37 16.34 10.64
CA PRO A 305 -8.17 15.13 10.50
C PRO A 305 -8.73 14.92 9.09
N ARG A 306 -8.54 15.87 8.18
CA ARG A 306 -8.98 15.74 6.78
C ARG A 306 -8.16 14.72 5.99
N TYR A 307 -6.97 14.36 6.46
CA TYR A 307 -6.09 13.36 5.83
C TYR A 307 -5.72 12.33 6.87
N GLN A 308 -6.33 11.14 6.76
CA GLN A 308 -6.11 10.06 7.71
C GLN A 308 -5.57 8.83 6.99
N LEU A 309 -4.80 8.01 7.72
CA LEU A 309 -4.26 6.76 7.22
C LEU A 309 -4.48 5.66 8.26
N VAL A 310 -4.99 4.52 7.81
CA VAL A 310 -5.10 3.29 8.58
C VAL A 310 -4.21 2.23 7.94
N ILE A 311 -3.29 1.63 8.71
CA ILE A 311 -2.48 0.48 8.27
C ILE A 311 -2.60 -0.63 9.30
N GLY A 312 -3.04 -1.80 8.86
CA GLY A 312 -3.17 -3.00 9.68
C GLY A 312 -2.26 -4.13 9.26
N ASN A 313 -2.36 -5.25 9.98
CA ASN A 313 -1.63 -6.48 9.68
C ASN A 313 -2.39 -7.31 8.63
N TRP A 314 -2.41 -6.84 7.41
CA TRP A 314 -3.08 -7.52 6.29
C TRP A 314 -2.40 -7.21 4.95
N PRO A 315 -2.61 -8.09 3.96
CA PRO A 315 -2.11 -7.91 2.60
C PRO A 315 -3.03 -7.00 1.76
N HIS A 316 -2.67 -6.84 0.49
CA HIS A 316 -3.38 -6.03 -0.49
C HIS A 316 -4.88 -6.37 -0.60
N GLY A 317 -5.71 -5.34 -0.55
CA GLY A 317 -7.16 -5.46 -0.75
C GLY A 317 -7.92 -6.14 0.39
N VAL A 318 -7.34 -6.28 1.59
CA VAL A 318 -7.92 -6.95 2.75
C VAL A 318 -8.01 -6.00 3.95
N GLY A 319 -8.79 -6.35 4.95
CA GLY A 319 -8.89 -5.65 6.24
C GLY A 319 -9.75 -4.40 6.22
N MET A 320 -10.38 -4.04 5.11
CA MET A 320 -11.21 -2.84 4.99
C MET A 320 -12.47 -2.94 5.84
N ASP A 321 -12.76 -1.89 6.60
CA ASP A 321 -13.99 -1.74 7.38
C ASP A 321 -14.93 -0.75 6.71
N ILE A 322 -15.96 -1.27 6.07
CA ILE A 322 -16.93 -0.47 5.33
C ILE A 322 -17.81 0.39 6.25
N GLY A 323 -17.98 -0.01 7.51
CA GLY A 323 -18.62 0.83 8.52
C GLY A 323 -17.82 2.10 8.79
N MET A 324 -16.47 2.01 8.85
CA MET A 324 -15.59 3.18 8.96
C MET A 324 -15.61 4.05 7.71
N TRP A 325 -15.74 3.45 6.53
CA TRP A 325 -15.91 4.22 5.30
C TRP A 325 -17.24 4.97 5.29
N LEU A 326 -18.31 4.35 5.79
CA LEU A 326 -19.60 5.02 5.96
C LEU A 326 -19.47 6.20 6.94
N GLU A 327 -18.77 6.02 8.08
CA GLU A 327 -18.49 7.10 9.04
C GLU A 327 -17.75 8.27 8.37
N TRP A 328 -16.75 7.96 7.53
CA TRP A 328 -16.02 8.95 6.76
C TRP A 328 -16.95 9.79 5.87
N PHE A 329 -17.82 9.12 5.12
CA PHE A 329 -18.75 9.81 4.22
C PHE A 329 -19.87 10.54 4.98
N ASP A 330 -20.41 9.96 6.04
CA ASP A 330 -21.38 10.63 6.89
C ASP A 330 -20.80 11.92 7.49
N THR A 331 -19.52 11.89 7.88
CA THR A 331 -18.80 13.07 8.38
C THR A 331 -18.63 14.14 7.31
N TRP A 332 -17.96 13.81 6.20
CA TRP A 332 -17.47 14.80 5.25
C TRP A 332 -18.47 15.15 4.14
N ILE A 333 -19.44 14.29 3.87
CA ILE A 333 -20.47 14.54 2.85
C ILE A 333 -21.78 14.98 3.51
N LYS A 334 -22.29 14.24 4.49
CA LYS A 334 -23.55 14.58 5.15
C LYS A 334 -23.40 15.63 6.25
N GLY A 335 -22.19 15.87 6.75
CA GLY A 335 -21.91 16.81 7.83
C GLY A 335 -22.37 16.32 9.20
N ILE A 336 -22.45 15.00 9.38
CA ILE A 336 -22.80 14.39 10.68
C ILE A 336 -21.61 14.53 11.62
N ASP A 337 -21.86 14.97 12.85
CA ASP A 337 -20.83 15.03 13.89
C ASP A 337 -20.55 13.63 14.45
N THR A 338 -19.57 12.94 13.86
CA THR A 338 -19.10 11.63 14.32
C THR A 338 -17.88 11.71 15.24
N GLY A 339 -17.25 12.89 15.32
CA GLY A 339 -15.98 13.13 16.00
C GLY A 339 -14.74 12.99 15.11
N LEU A 340 -14.86 12.47 13.90
CA LEU A 340 -13.71 12.34 12.97
C LEU A 340 -13.08 13.67 12.61
N GLN A 341 -13.88 14.77 12.60
CA GLN A 341 -13.38 16.13 12.35
C GLN A 341 -12.45 16.63 13.46
N GLU A 342 -12.43 16.00 14.62
CA GLU A 342 -11.69 16.42 15.83
C GLU A 342 -10.51 15.50 16.16
N VAL A 343 -10.26 14.46 15.34
CA VAL A 343 -9.18 13.50 15.57
C VAL A 343 -7.83 14.20 15.55
N ALA A 344 -7.13 14.16 16.69
CA ALA A 344 -5.81 14.77 16.86
C ALA A 344 -4.65 13.88 16.39
N THR A 345 -4.90 12.57 16.25
CA THR A 345 -3.91 11.56 15.86
C THR A 345 -4.38 10.81 14.61
N PRO A 346 -4.34 11.44 13.41
CA PRO A 346 -4.95 10.92 12.20
C PRO A 346 -4.18 9.78 11.52
N LEU A 347 -3.13 9.26 12.15
CA LEU A 347 -2.34 8.11 11.70
C LEU A 347 -2.62 6.93 12.63
N HIS A 348 -3.22 5.88 12.09
CA HIS A 348 -3.67 4.70 12.82
C HIS A 348 -2.90 3.48 12.32
N LEU A 349 -1.92 3.03 13.11
CA LEU A 349 -1.04 1.92 12.74
C LEU A 349 -1.24 0.73 13.65
N TYR A 350 -1.25 -0.47 13.08
CA TYR A 350 -1.08 -1.68 13.86
C TYR A 350 0.41 -1.94 14.07
N GLU A 351 0.86 -1.87 15.33
CA GLU A 351 2.23 -2.21 15.69
C GLU A 351 2.39 -3.72 15.68
N LEU A 352 3.12 -4.23 14.70
CA LEU A 352 3.45 -5.64 14.59
C LEU A 352 4.37 -6.07 15.74
N GLY A 353 4.41 -7.37 16.05
CA GLY A 353 5.24 -7.93 17.10
C GLY A 353 4.73 -7.67 18.52
N SER A 354 4.21 -6.49 18.83
CA SER A 354 3.47 -6.19 20.06
C SER A 354 1.96 -6.36 19.94
N ASP A 355 1.48 -6.54 18.69
CA ASP A 355 0.09 -6.86 18.35
C ASP A 355 -0.95 -5.87 18.91
N LYS A 356 -0.73 -4.59 18.69
CA LYS A 356 -1.61 -3.52 19.19
C LYS A 356 -1.82 -2.40 18.19
N TRP A 357 -2.97 -1.72 18.26
CA TRP A 357 -3.17 -0.46 17.57
C TRP A 357 -2.49 0.69 18.30
N VAL A 358 -1.84 1.58 17.54
CA VAL A 358 -1.24 2.83 18.02
C VAL A 358 -1.71 3.99 17.15
N ASN A 359 -2.03 5.11 17.77
CA ASN A 359 -2.45 6.32 17.07
C ASN A 359 -1.39 7.40 17.20
N MET A 360 -1.04 8.01 16.09
CA MET A 360 0.00 9.01 16.00
C MET A 360 -0.45 10.21 15.17
N SER A 361 0.27 11.32 15.30
CA SER A 361 0.07 12.49 14.45
C SER A 361 1.13 12.62 13.37
N THR A 362 2.33 12.09 13.60
CA THR A 362 3.50 12.28 12.74
C THR A 362 4.16 10.96 12.34
N TYR A 363 4.77 10.94 11.15
CA TYR A 363 5.61 9.85 10.69
C TYR A 363 6.90 10.41 10.07
N PRO A 364 8.09 9.86 10.40
CA PRO A 364 8.29 8.78 11.36
C PRO A 364 7.87 9.17 12.78
N ALA A 365 7.63 8.16 13.63
CA ALA A 365 7.24 8.39 15.03
C ALA A 365 8.41 8.95 15.88
N THR A 366 9.62 8.79 15.40
CA THR A 366 10.85 9.27 16.06
C THR A 366 11.87 9.77 15.04
N ASP A 367 12.65 10.77 15.44
CA ASP A 367 13.86 11.21 14.74
C ASP A 367 15.15 10.63 15.34
N ASN A 368 15.01 9.68 16.28
CA ASN A 368 16.12 9.03 16.96
C ASN A 368 16.51 7.75 16.22
N TYR A 369 17.50 7.87 15.35
CA TYR A 369 18.04 6.74 14.61
C TYR A 369 19.28 6.18 15.29
N THR A 370 19.37 4.85 15.33
CA THR A 370 20.55 4.12 15.76
C THR A 370 21.13 3.38 14.57
N SER A 371 22.42 3.62 14.29
CA SER A 371 23.17 2.85 13.30
C SER A 371 23.72 1.59 13.95
N PHE A 372 23.42 0.44 13.34
CA PHE A 372 24.00 -0.85 13.70
C PHE A 372 25.04 -1.22 12.65
N TYR A 373 26.29 -1.36 13.07
CA TYR A 373 27.41 -1.69 12.20
C TYR A 373 27.42 -3.18 11.87
N LEU A 374 27.61 -3.48 10.59
CA LEU A 374 27.85 -4.83 10.09
C LEU A 374 29.33 -5.18 10.32
N SER A 375 29.62 -6.35 10.85
CA SER A 375 30.97 -6.82 11.17
C SER A 375 31.33 -8.09 10.40
N ALA A 376 32.61 -8.28 10.10
CA ALA A 376 33.10 -9.44 9.34
C ALA A 376 32.85 -10.79 10.04
N ASP A 377 32.70 -10.79 11.36
CA ASP A 377 32.35 -11.97 12.15
C ASP A 377 30.85 -12.31 12.17
N GLY A 378 30.03 -11.54 11.44
CA GLY A 378 28.57 -11.71 11.37
C GLY A 378 27.80 -11.02 12.49
N SER A 379 28.45 -10.23 13.33
CA SER A 379 27.77 -9.45 14.36
C SER A 379 27.15 -8.16 13.79
N LEU A 380 26.08 -7.70 14.44
CA LEU A 380 25.36 -6.46 14.16
C LEU A 380 25.24 -5.68 15.48
N ALA A 381 25.96 -4.56 15.62
CA ALA A 381 26.04 -3.83 16.88
C ALA A 381 26.05 -2.30 16.70
N ALA A 382 25.68 -1.57 17.74
CA ALA A 382 25.71 -0.10 17.72
C ALA A 382 27.14 0.47 17.67
N GLU A 383 28.13 -0.32 17.95
CA GLU A 383 29.55 0.03 17.88
C GLU A 383 30.21 -0.66 16.69
N GLU A 384 31.20 0.00 16.08
CA GLU A 384 31.94 -0.57 14.95
C GLU A 384 32.69 -1.83 15.40
N GLY A 385 32.48 -2.93 14.69
CA GLY A 385 33.08 -4.23 14.99
C GLY A 385 34.28 -4.58 14.10
N THR A 386 34.46 -5.87 13.85
CA THR A 386 35.59 -6.40 13.07
C THR A 386 35.53 -5.97 11.63
N GLN A 387 36.64 -5.35 11.16
CA GLN A 387 36.81 -5.02 9.75
C GLN A 387 37.02 -6.28 8.90
N GLY A 388 36.47 -6.29 7.67
CA GLY A 388 36.65 -7.37 6.71
C GLY A 388 35.66 -7.33 5.56
N GLU A 389 35.49 -8.45 4.92
CA GLU A 389 34.62 -8.61 3.78
C GLU A 389 33.85 -9.93 3.83
N GLN A 390 32.64 -9.91 3.25
CA GLN A 390 31.76 -11.06 3.04
C GLN A 390 31.44 -11.17 1.55
N HIS A 391 31.22 -12.38 1.07
CA HIS A 391 31.06 -12.66 -0.36
C HIS A 391 29.67 -13.19 -0.67
N LEU A 392 29.14 -12.75 -1.83
CA LEU A 392 27.85 -13.16 -2.35
C LEU A 392 27.98 -13.41 -3.86
N ARG A 393 27.42 -14.50 -4.38
CA ARG A 393 27.35 -14.79 -5.82
C ARG A 393 25.92 -14.58 -6.33
N TYR A 394 25.80 -13.91 -7.45
CA TYR A 394 24.51 -13.66 -8.08
C TYR A 394 23.73 -14.95 -8.38
N ASP A 395 24.41 -15.97 -8.95
CA ASP A 395 23.76 -17.22 -9.38
C ASP A 395 23.57 -18.24 -8.24
N ALA A 396 24.03 -17.95 -7.03
CA ALA A 396 23.87 -18.85 -5.88
C ALA A 396 22.50 -18.68 -5.22
N LYS A 397 21.83 -19.79 -4.96
CA LYS A 397 20.58 -19.77 -4.19
C LYS A 397 20.86 -19.45 -2.71
N PRO A 398 19.90 -18.88 -1.97
CA PRO A 398 20.09 -18.47 -0.57
C PRO A 398 20.56 -19.57 0.38
N ASN A 399 20.35 -20.85 0.07
CA ASN A 399 20.82 -22.01 0.84
C ASN A 399 22.14 -22.62 0.35
N GLU A 400 22.74 -22.07 -0.69
CA GLU A 400 24.03 -22.49 -1.24
C GLU A 400 25.18 -21.66 -0.67
N LYS A 401 26.42 -22.14 -0.88
CA LYS A 401 27.63 -21.38 -0.53
C LYS A 401 27.63 -20.06 -1.30
N ASP A 402 27.96 -18.97 -0.57
CA ASP A 402 27.96 -17.59 -1.08
C ASP A 402 26.59 -17.14 -1.65
N GLY A 403 25.49 -17.82 -1.25
CA GLY A 403 24.11 -17.45 -1.64
C GLY A 403 23.44 -16.47 -0.67
N ARG A 404 24.01 -16.33 0.56
CA ARG A 404 23.53 -15.35 1.55
C ARG A 404 24.66 -14.90 2.46
N ILE A 405 24.50 -13.68 2.98
CA ILE A 405 25.27 -13.12 4.09
C ILE A 405 24.29 -12.85 5.23
N GLN A 406 24.71 -13.08 6.47
CA GLN A 406 23.88 -12.91 7.65
C GLN A 406 24.60 -12.15 8.73
N PHE A 407 23.88 -11.23 9.38
CA PHE A 407 24.33 -10.48 10.57
C PHE A 407 23.28 -10.56 11.66
N GLU A 408 23.72 -10.59 12.92
CA GLU A 408 22.82 -10.77 14.06
C GLU A 408 23.25 -9.92 15.25
N THR A 409 22.27 -9.31 15.94
CA THR A 409 22.53 -8.60 17.20
C THR A 409 22.69 -9.58 18.34
N ALA A 410 23.31 -9.15 19.44
CA ALA A 410 23.06 -9.77 20.74
C ALA A 410 21.54 -9.64 21.07
N PRO A 411 21.02 -10.51 21.98
CA PRO A 411 19.64 -10.38 22.45
C PRO A 411 19.35 -8.97 22.97
N VAL A 412 18.27 -8.36 22.51
CA VAL A 412 17.86 -7.00 22.92
C VAL A 412 17.23 -7.09 24.31
N ALA A 413 17.98 -6.77 25.34
CA ALA A 413 17.57 -7.02 26.73
C ALA A 413 16.26 -6.35 27.12
N GLU A 414 16.03 -5.09 26.71
CA GLU A 414 14.85 -4.30 27.06
C GLU A 414 13.81 -4.26 25.92
N GLY A 415 14.08 -4.93 24.79
CA GLY A 415 13.29 -4.78 23.58
C GLY A 415 13.47 -3.40 22.94
N MET A 416 12.75 -3.18 21.85
CA MET A 416 12.68 -1.87 21.17
C MET A 416 11.44 -1.80 20.26
N THR A 417 11.00 -0.60 19.94
CA THR A 417 10.07 -0.36 18.83
C THR A 417 10.82 0.26 17.67
N ILE A 418 10.68 -0.32 16.48
CA ILE A 418 11.14 0.24 15.19
C ILE A 418 9.96 0.99 14.59
N ALA A 419 10.06 2.33 14.45
CA ALA A 419 8.92 3.19 14.18
C ALA A 419 9.19 4.22 13.08
N GLY A 420 9.37 3.75 11.85
CA GLY A 420 9.69 4.60 10.71
C GLY A 420 10.41 3.85 9.58
N PRO A 421 10.95 4.58 8.59
CA PRO A 421 11.73 3.99 7.50
C PRO A 421 13.05 3.41 8.01
N VAL A 422 13.46 2.31 7.38
CA VAL A 422 14.70 1.59 7.65
C VAL A 422 15.63 1.72 6.45
N SER A 423 16.93 1.85 6.65
CA SER A 423 17.89 1.89 5.54
C SER A 423 19.15 1.07 5.84
N LEU A 424 19.69 0.46 4.77
CA LEU A 424 20.97 -0.20 4.76
C LEU A 424 21.95 0.63 3.91
N ASP A 425 22.98 1.18 4.58
CA ASP A 425 24.06 1.94 3.96
C ASP A 425 25.29 1.05 3.93
N PHE A 426 25.80 0.71 2.76
CA PHE A 426 26.85 -0.29 2.65
C PHE A 426 27.83 -0.02 1.53
N TYR A 427 29.02 -0.57 1.67
CA TYR A 427 30.06 -0.53 0.65
C TYR A 427 30.22 -1.90 0.02
N ALA A 428 30.21 -1.93 -1.32
CA ALA A 428 30.39 -3.16 -2.07
C ALA A 428 31.17 -2.94 -3.37
N LYS A 429 31.73 -4.01 -3.90
CA LYS A 429 32.27 -4.10 -5.27
C LYS A 429 31.65 -5.32 -5.97
N SER A 430 31.53 -5.25 -7.26
CA SER A 430 31.07 -6.35 -8.13
C SER A 430 32.15 -6.68 -9.16
N THR A 431 32.24 -7.94 -9.57
CA THR A 431 33.06 -8.34 -10.73
C THR A 431 32.40 -7.96 -12.05
N ASN A 432 31.08 -7.65 -12.02
CA ASN A 432 30.30 -7.24 -13.17
C ASN A 432 30.05 -5.72 -13.20
N THR A 433 29.39 -5.25 -14.26
CA THR A 433 28.97 -3.84 -14.40
C THR A 433 27.70 -3.53 -13.62
N ASN A 434 27.16 -4.49 -12.86
CA ASN A 434 25.99 -4.31 -12.02
C ASN A 434 26.08 -5.21 -10.77
N LEU A 435 25.19 -4.99 -9.81
CA LEU A 435 24.89 -5.89 -8.70
C LEU A 435 23.39 -5.85 -8.40
N LEU A 436 22.85 -6.94 -7.94
CA LEU A 436 21.52 -7.03 -7.36
C LEU A 436 21.63 -7.54 -5.93
N MET A 437 21.21 -6.73 -4.96
CA MET A 437 21.17 -7.13 -3.56
C MET A 437 19.79 -6.92 -2.99
N LEU A 438 19.31 -7.92 -2.26
CA LEU A 438 18.08 -7.92 -1.49
C LEU A 438 18.47 -8.03 -0.01
N ALA A 439 17.76 -7.30 0.86
CA ALA A 439 17.94 -7.36 2.29
C ALA A 439 16.61 -7.63 2.98
N ARG A 440 16.61 -8.50 3.99
CA ARG A 440 15.47 -8.77 4.87
C ARG A 440 15.92 -8.67 6.32
N LEU A 441 15.18 -7.93 7.12
CA LEU A 441 15.38 -7.82 8.55
C LEU A 441 14.33 -8.68 9.26
N TYR A 442 14.78 -9.51 10.17
CA TYR A 442 13.95 -10.43 10.95
C TYR A 442 14.04 -10.14 12.44
N ASP A 443 12.95 -10.38 13.13
CA ASP A 443 12.87 -10.62 14.57
C ASP A 443 13.04 -12.13 14.80
N ALA A 444 14.10 -12.53 15.49
CA ALA A 444 14.38 -13.91 15.84
C ALA A 444 14.12 -14.11 17.33
N ALA A 445 13.06 -14.85 17.65
CA ALA A 445 12.69 -15.20 19.02
C ALA A 445 13.65 -16.22 19.64
N PRO A 446 13.75 -16.31 20.97
CA PRO A 446 14.62 -17.26 21.66
C PRO A 446 14.35 -18.74 21.35
N ASP A 447 13.15 -19.07 20.89
CA ASP A 447 12.77 -20.43 20.48
C ASP A 447 13.17 -20.77 19.03
N GLY A 448 13.79 -19.82 18.31
CA GLY A 448 14.22 -19.96 16.93
C GLY A 448 13.17 -19.52 15.90
N THR A 449 11.97 -19.12 16.31
CA THR A 449 10.96 -18.57 15.40
C THR A 449 11.48 -17.25 14.80
N MET A 450 11.34 -17.11 13.49
CA MET A 450 11.73 -15.91 12.75
C MET A 450 10.51 -15.23 12.16
N THR A 451 10.35 -13.93 12.41
CA THR A 451 9.31 -13.10 11.82
C THR A 451 9.99 -11.99 11.01
N MET A 452 9.61 -11.85 9.75
CA MET A 452 10.14 -10.76 8.92
C MET A 452 9.58 -9.42 9.42
N ILE A 453 10.47 -8.45 9.63
CA ILE A 453 10.13 -7.09 10.02
C ILE A 453 9.95 -6.22 8.77
N THR A 454 10.96 -6.19 7.91
CA THR A 454 10.96 -5.36 6.70
C THR A 454 11.97 -5.91 5.68
N LYS A 455 11.84 -5.45 4.45
CA LYS A 455 12.63 -5.87 3.30
C LYS A 455 12.96 -4.71 2.39
N GLY A 456 13.97 -4.88 1.54
CA GLY A 456 14.32 -3.93 0.51
C GLY A 456 15.27 -4.52 -0.52
N ALA A 457 15.47 -3.80 -1.61
CA ALA A 457 16.36 -4.22 -2.68
C ALA A 457 17.06 -3.03 -3.33
N VAL A 458 18.23 -3.29 -3.95
CA VAL A 458 18.94 -2.31 -4.77
C VAL A 458 19.54 -2.98 -5.99
N LEU A 459 19.36 -2.35 -7.15
CA LEU A 459 20.11 -2.64 -8.37
C LEU A 459 21.23 -1.59 -8.50
N GLY A 460 22.47 -2.05 -8.63
CA GLY A 460 23.63 -1.16 -8.61
C GLY A 460 23.59 -0.05 -9.65
N SER A 461 23.11 -0.34 -10.86
CA SER A 461 22.95 0.66 -11.91
C SER A 461 21.86 1.71 -11.63
N LEU A 462 20.93 1.45 -10.72
CA LEU A 462 19.87 2.37 -10.31
C LEU A 462 20.08 2.96 -8.91
N SER A 463 21.29 2.87 -8.35
CA SER A 463 21.60 3.29 -6.98
C SER A 463 21.75 4.81 -6.77
N ALA A 464 21.68 5.61 -7.84
CA ALA A 464 21.81 7.06 -7.74
C ALA A 464 20.62 7.66 -6.97
N LEU A 465 20.92 8.53 -5.97
CA LEU A 465 19.90 9.14 -5.11
C LEU A 465 19.47 10.54 -5.55
N ASN A 466 18.21 10.84 -5.33
CA ASN A 466 17.72 12.21 -5.21
C ASN A 466 17.82 12.62 -3.74
N GLU A 467 18.93 13.25 -3.38
CA GLU A 467 19.20 13.63 -1.99
C GLU A 467 18.20 14.64 -1.42
N ALA A 468 17.61 15.48 -2.28
CA ALA A 468 16.62 16.47 -1.85
C ALA A 468 15.28 15.82 -1.45
N ALA A 469 14.93 14.68 -2.05
CA ALA A 469 13.74 13.91 -1.72
C ALA A 469 14.01 12.78 -0.70
N SER A 470 15.29 12.51 -0.40
CA SER A 470 15.67 11.53 0.63
C SER A 470 15.46 12.12 2.03
N TRP A 471 14.87 11.32 2.93
CA TRP A 471 14.71 11.76 4.30
C TRP A 471 16.01 11.64 5.08
N LYS A 472 16.24 12.58 5.97
CA LYS A 472 17.44 12.65 6.81
C LYS A 472 17.04 12.84 8.26
N ASP A 473 17.82 12.23 9.16
CA ASP A 473 17.72 12.51 10.58
C ASP A 473 18.32 13.91 10.91
N LYS A 474 18.25 14.31 12.17
CA LYS A 474 18.81 15.57 12.65
C LYS A 474 20.34 15.66 12.56
N LYS A 475 21.03 14.55 12.33
CA LYS A 475 22.50 14.50 12.12
C LYS A 475 22.86 14.58 10.63
N GLY A 476 21.85 14.60 9.74
CA GLY A 476 22.04 14.61 8.29
C GLY A 476 22.27 13.23 7.67
N VAL A 477 22.11 12.15 8.44
CA VAL A 477 22.17 10.77 7.92
C VAL A 477 20.92 10.49 7.11
N ILE A 478 21.09 9.94 5.90
CA ILE A 478 19.95 9.52 5.07
C ILE A 478 19.32 8.28 5.72
N THR A 479 18.06 8.43 6.10
CA THR A 479 17.26 7.40 6.78
C THR A 479 16.20 6.77 5.87
N TRP A 480 15.77 7.48 4.84
CA TRP A 480 14.95 6.94 3.78
C TRP A 480 15.49 7.38 2.42
N PRO A 481 16.39 6.58 1.83
CA PRO A 481 16.95 6.86 0.51
C PRO A 481 15.85 6.94 -0.55
N TYR A 482 15.88 7.98 -1.37
CA TYR A 482 14.98 8.16 -2.50
C TYR A 482 15.78 8.09 -3.81
N GLY A 483 15.69 6.96 -4.51
CA GLY A 483 16.37 6.74 -5.78
C GLY A 483 15.92 7.72 -6.87
N LYS A 484 16.83 8.13 -7.75
CA LYS A 484 16.47 8.85 -8.99
C LYS A 484 15.72 7.95 -9.95
N LEU A 485 16.23 6.75 -10.15
CA LEU A 485 15.66 5.68 -10.96
C LEU A 485 15.32 6.09 -12.41
N ASP A 486 15.97 7.13 -12.91
CA ASP A 486 15.70 7.74 -14.22
C ASP A 486 16.48 7.09 -15.36
N LYS A 487 17.57 6.38 -15.06
CA LYS A 487 18.43 5.68 -16.02
C LYS A 487 19.44 4.78 -15.32
N ASP A 488 19.93 3.79 -16.05
CA ASP A 488 21.06 2.97 -15.60
C ASP A 488 22.39 3.76 -15.62
N ILE A 489 23.14 3.67 -14.53
CA ILE A 489 24.54 4.10 -14.39
C ILE A 489 25.33 2.88 -13.96
N TYR A 490 25.89 2.17 -14.93
CA TYR A 490 26.58 0.90 -14.69
C TYR A 490 27.85 1.06 -13.86
N LEU A 491 28.14 0.05 -13.04
CA LEU A 491 29.29 0.01 -12.16
C LEU A 491 30.59 -0.21 -12.93
N THR A 492 31.71 0.22 -12.34
CA THR A 492 33.04 -0.20 -12.78
C THR A 492 33.41 -1.49 -12.05
N PRO A 493 33.66 -2.62 -12.76
CA PRO A 493 34.05 -3.87 -12.13
C PRO A 493 35.23 -3.73 -11.18
N GLY A 494 35.16 -4.34 -10.01
CA GLY A 494 36.17 -4.33 -8.97
C GLY A 494 36.30 -3.02 -8.17
N LYS A 495 35.63 -1.94 -8.59
CA LYS A 495 35.64 -0.66 -7.86
C LYS A 495 34.68 -0.69 -6.68
N VAL A 496 35.17 -0.35 -5.49
CA VAL A 496 34.34 -0.17 -4.30
C VAL A 496 33.46 1.06 -4.48
N GLN A 497 32.18 0.91 -4.19
CA GLN A 497 31.17 1.98 -4.19
C GLN A 497 30.30 1.89 -2.95
N ARG A 498 29.71 3.00 -2.54
CA ARG A 498 28.72 3.10 -1.48
C ARG A 498 27.32 3.00 -2.08
N PHE A 499 26.49 2.21 -1.45
CA PHE A 499 25.09 2.02 -1.80
C PHE A 499 24.21 2.36 -0.60
N GLN A 500 23.04 2.90 -0.85
CA GLN A 500 22.05 3.18 0.16
C GLN A 500 20.72 2.55 -0.27
N MET A 501 20.34 1.48 0.42
CA MET A 501 19.13 0.72 0.17
C MET A 501 18.02 1.17 1.12
N SER A 502 16.87 1.51 0.58
CA SER A 502 15.64 1.66 1.36
C SER A 502 15.06 0.29 1.66
N LEU A 503 14.73 0.03 2.91
CA LEU A 503 13.81 -1.02 3.31
C LEU A 503 12.43 -0.38 3.53
N GLU A 504 11.37 -1.19 3.37
CA GLU A 504 10.00 -0.71 3.57
C GLU A 504 9.83 -0.13 4.99
N PRO A 505 9.11 1.00 5.16
CA PRO A 505 8.88 1.60 6.46
C PRO A 505 8.00 0.69 7.31
N ILE A 506 8.12 0.78 8.64
CA ILE A 506 7.44 -0.16 9.53
C ILE A 506 7.11 0.45 10.89
N GLN A 507 6.13 -0.14 11.58
CA GLN A 507 5.86 0.00 13.00
C GLN A 507 5.90 -1.41 13.62
N TYR A 508 6.98 -1.72 14.37
CA TYR A 508 7.24 -3.07 14.87
C TYR A 508 7.83 -3.08 16.28
N GLY A 509 7.22 -3.82 17.18
CA GLY A 509 7.74 -4.05 18.54
C GLY A 509 8.57 -5.32 18.63
N VAL A 510 9.90 -5.18 18.78
CA VAL A 510 10.84 -6.28 19.06
C VAL A 510 10.83 -6.55 20.57
N LYS A 511 10.42 -7.75 20.97
CA LYS A 511 10.26 -8.11 22.40
C LYS A 511 11.62 -8.24 23.12
N PRO A 512 11.65 -8.04 24.44
CA PRO A 512 12.85 -8.32 25.23
C PRO A 512 13.38 -9.74 25.03
N GLY A 513 14.69 -9.89 24.87
CA GLY A 513 15.36 -11.16 24.66
C GLY A 513 15.39 -11.67 23.23
N HIS A 514 14.70 -11.02 22.29
CA HIS A 514 14.79 -11.33 20.87
C HIS A 514 16.06 -10.77 20.26
N THR A 515 16.44 -11.27 19.08
CA THR A 515 17.57 -10.75 18.29
C THR A 515 17.08 -10.21 16.95
N LEU A 516 17.76 -9.18 16.43
CA LEU A 516 17.57 -8.74 15.04
C LEU A 516 18.53 -9.51 14.15
N ARG A 517 18.01 -10.06 13.06
CA ARG A 517 18.80 -10.78 12.07
C ARG A 517 18.61 -10.14 10.69
N LEU A 518 19.70 -9.61 10.13
CA LEU A 518 19.75 -9.09 8.77
C LEU A 518 20.29 -10.16 7.83
N ILE A 519 19.53 -10.51 6.80
CA ILE A 519 19.94 -11.44 5.75
C ILE A 519 20.03 -10.67 4.43
N VAL A 520 21.17 -10.79 3.74
CA VAL A 520 21.42 -10.20 2.42
C VAL A 520 21.62 -11.32 1.42
N THR A 521 20.92 -11.24 0.29
CA THR A 521 20.95 -12.21 -0.82
C THR A 521 21.02 -11.50 -2.16
N SER A 522 21.28 -12.25 -3.22
CA SER A 522 21.17 -11.77 -4.63
C SER A 522 19.97 -12.42 -5.34
N GLN A 523 19.35 -13.41 -4.73
CA GLN A 523 18.16 -14.08 -5.24
C GLN A 523 17.02 -13.98 -4.22
N SER A 524 15.79 -13.99 -4.70
CA SER A 524 14.61 -14.01 -3.81
C SER A 524 14.64 -15.26 -2.91
N MET A 525 14.30 -15.08 -1.65
CA MET A 525 14.15 -16.17 -0.68
C MET A 525 12.76 -16.84 -0.74
N GLY A 526 11.88 -16.36 -1.62
CA GLY A 526 10.49 -16.76 -1.63
C GLY A 526 9.69 -16.13 -0.49
N SER A 527 8.45 -16.60 -0.27
CA SER A 527 7.62 -16.18 0.86
C SER A 527 7.97 -16.97 2.11
N ASP A 528 8.36 -16.29 3.17
CA ASP A 528 8.53 -16.89 4.50
C ASP A 528 7.21 -16.95 5.27
N THR A 529 6.16 -16.27 4.77
CA THR A 529 4.83 -16.24 5.37
C THR A 529 3.84 -16.91 4.44
N PRO A 530 3.22 -18.04 4.83
CA PRO A 530 2.16 -18.66 4.03
C PRO A 530 1.03 -17.66 3.77
N GLY A 531 0.70 -17.44 2.51
CA GLY A 531 -0.33 -16.49 2.10
C GLY A 531 0.10 -15.02 2.00
N ALA A 532 1.36 -14.69 2.29
CA ALA A 532 1.88 -13.34 2.03
C ALA A 532 1.86 -13.04 0.53
N PHE A 533 1.26 -11.91 0.18
CA PHE A 533 1.11 -11.48 -1.19
C PHE A 533 2.41 -10.81 -1.66
N LEU A 534 3.29 -11.56 -2.30
CA LEU A 534 4.63 -11.15 -2.68
C LEU A 534 4.70 -10.35 -3.98
N MET A 535 3.62 -9.68 -4.39
CA MET A 535 3.64 -8.99 -5.69
C MET A 535 4.66 -7.85 -5.78
N SER A 536 5.03 -7.22 -4.67
CA SER A 536 6.09 -6.21 -4.63
C SER A 536 7.50 -6.78 -4.54
N GLU A 537 7.68 -8.09 -4.34
CA GLU A 537 9.00 -8.70 -4.33
C GLU A 537 9.65 -8.62 -5.72
N PRO A 538 10.99 -8.44 -5.78
CA PRO A 538 11.72 -8.57 -7.03
C PRO A 538 11.45 -9.92 -7.70
N SER A 539 11.03 -9.90 -8.96
CA SER A 539 10.66 -11.11 -9.72
C SER A 539 11.83 -12.03 -10.06
N GLY A 540 13.06 -11.63 -9.78
CA GLY A 540 14.28 -12.28 -10.23
C GLY A 540 14.58 -12.06 -11.71
N LYS A 541 13.71 -11.37 -12.45
CA LYS A 541 13.94 -10.93 -13.83
C LYS A 541 14.23 -9.44 -13.85
N LEU A 542 15.14 -9.01 -14.68
CA LEU A 542 15.46 -7.61 -14.95
C LEU A 542 15.02 -7.25 -16.37
N THR A 543 15.03 -5.96 -16.71
CA THR A 543 14.83 -5.55 -18.12
C THR A 543 15.91 -6.16 -19.02
N ALA A 544 15.64 -6.30 -20.32
CA ALA A 544 16.56 -6.97 -21.24
C ALA A 544 17.99 -6.41 -21.20
N PRO A 545 18.24 -5.08 -21.18
CA PRO A 545 19.60 -4.57 -21.04
C PRO A 545 20.22 -4.85 -19.67
N GLN A 546 19.47 -4.75 -18.59
CA GLN A 546 19.97 -5.01 -17.22
C GLN A 546 20.29 -6.48 -16.99
N GLN A 547 19.48 -7.38 -17.54
CA GLN A 547 19.63 -8.84 -17.35
C GLN A 547 20.98 -9.37 -17.81
N THR A 548 21.61 -8.74 -18.78
CA THR A 548 22.93 -9.14 -19.30
C THR A 548 24.10 -8.74 -18.40
N THR A 549 23.86 -7.95 -17.36
CA THR A 549 24.89 -7.29 -16.53
C THR A 549 25.12 -7.97 -15.19
N VAL A 550 24.29 -8.95 -14.80
CA VAL A 550 24.34 -9.60 -13.48
C VAL A 550 24.83 -11.04 -13.47
N PRO A 551 24.61 -11.90 -14.51
CA PRO A 551 25.00 -13.31 -14.46
C PRO A 551 26.52 -13.50 -14.22
N GLY A 552 26.86 -14.49 -13.39
CA GLY A 552 28.27 -14.76 -13.02
C GLY A 552 28.88 -13.71 -12.10
N GLY A 553 28.10 -12.74 -11.62
CA GLY A 553 28.58 -11.68 -10.72
C GLY A 553 28.96 -12.22 -9.34
N GLU A 554 30.16 -11.82 -8.89
CA GLU A 554 30.61 -12.01 -7.50
C GLU A 554 30.62 -10.65 -6.84
N TYR A 555 29.94 -10.55 -5.70
CA TYR A 555 29.80 -9.33 -4.92
C TYR A 555 30.58 -9.44 -3.64
N THR A 556 31.35 -8.42 -3.29
CA THR A 556 32.03 -8.32 -2.02
C THR A 556 31.45 -7.17 -1.22
N LEU A 557 30.86 -7.49 -0.07
CA LEU A 557 30.39 -6.52 0.91
C LEU A 557 31.55 -6.21 1.87
N LEU A 558 31.85 -4.93 2.07
CA LEU A 558 32.95 -4.45 2.91
C LEU A 558 32.40 -3.90 4.23
N MET A 559 33.17 -4.09 5.32
CA MET A 559 32.78 -3.67 6.66
C MET A 559 33.95 -3.08 7.41
N GLY A 560 33.65 -2.06 8.23
CA GLY A 560 34.63 -1.42 9.12
C GLY A 560 35.64 -0.50 8.46
N GLY A 561 36.41 0.21 9.24
CA GLY A 561 37.46 1.13 8.82
C GLY A 561 36.92 2.26 7.93
N ASN A 562 37.44 2.38 6.69
CA ASN A 562 36.99 3.41 5.73
C ASN A 562 35.72 3.02 4.95
N THR A 563 35.16 1.84 5.21
CA THR A 563 33.97 1.29 4.50
C THR A 563 32.95 0.75 5.49
N PRO A 564 32.50 1.56 6.49
CA PRO A 564 31.54 1.10 7.49
C PRO A 564 30.18 0.87 6.84
N SER A 565 29.73 -0.39 6.84
CA SER A 565 28.39 -0.74 6.41
C SER A 565 27.46 -0.78 7.63
N VAL A 566 26.29 -0.10 7.53
CA VAL A 566 25.40 0.12 8.68
C VAL A 566 23.93 -0.06 8.32
N LEU A 567 23.18 -0.66 9.24
CA LEU A 567 21.71 -0.68 9.24
C LEU A 567 21.21 0.45 10.14
N ASN A 568 20.43 1.39 9.59
CA ASN A 568 19.88 2.52 10.34
C ASN A 568 18.43 2.22 10.73
N LEU A 569 18.17 2.20 12.04
CA LEU A 569 16.86 1.90 12.61
C LEU A 569 16.27 3.10 13.35
N PRO A 570 15.01 3.49 13.06
CA PRO A 570 14.23 4.46 13.86
C PRO A 570 13.83 3.79 15.19
N ARG A 571 14.59 4.05 16.25
CA ARG A 571 14.46 3.31 17.51
C ARG A 571 13.73 4.10 18.58
N MET A 572 12.73 3.48 19.19
CA MET A 572 12.06 3.91 20.42
C MET A 572 12.20 2.83 21.50
N ALA A 573 11.92 3.17 22.76
CA ALA A 573 11.78 2.17 23.81
C ALA A 573 10.62 1.21 23.46
N TYR A 574 10.74 -0.05 23.88
CA TYR A 574 9.65 -1.00 23.73
C TYR A 574 8.41 -0.48 24.45
N ASP A 575 7.24 -0.65 23.83
CA ASP A 575 5.96 -0.11 24.32
C ASP A 575 5.89 1.44 24.49
N ALA A 576 6.79 2.20 23.87
CA ALA A 576 6.75 3.66 23.93
C ALA A 576 5.48 4.26 23.31
N CYS A 577 4.87 3.57 22.35
CA CYS A 577 3.58 3.94 21.77
C CYS A 577 2.45 3.28 22.57
N PRO A 578 1.63 4.03 23.31
CA PRO A 578 0.54 3.45 24.08
C PRO A 578 -0.49 2.81 23.15
N ALA A 579 -1.01 1.65 23.58
CA ALA A 579 -2.09 0.99 22.87
C ALA A 579 -3.35 1.89 22.88
N THR A 580 -4.03 1.95 21.74
CA THR A 580 -5.36 2.55 21.65
C THR A 580 -6.42 1.48 21.79
N LEU A 581 -7.52 1.80 22.47
CA LEU A 581 -8.60 0.85 22.73
C LEU A 581 -9.53 0.65 21.52
N SER A 582 -9.34 1.44 20.48
CA SER A 582 -10.22 1.47 19.31
C SER A 582 -9.41 1.43 18.03
N GLY A 583 -9.70 0.47 17.20
CA GLY A 583 -9.16 0.27 15.87
C GLY A 583 -9.94 -0.82 15.15
N PRO A 584 -9.75 -0.98 13.85
CA PRO A 584 -10.35 -2.08 13.11
C PRO A 584 -9.96 -3.42 13.73
N SER A 585 -10.89 -4.37 13.79
CA SER A 585 -10.54 -5.72 14.24
C SER A 585 -9.57 -6.38 13.28
N GLN A 586 -8.46 -6.93 13.81
CA GLN A 586 -7.49 -7.67 13.00
C GLN A 586 -8.01 -9.02 12.50
N THR A 587 -8.97 -9.59 13.21
CA THR A 587 -9.48 -10.94 12.97
C THR A 587 -10.88 -10.96 12.37
N ALA A 588 -11.59 -9.85 12.49
CA ALA A 588 -12.96 -9.80 12.06
C ALA A 588 -13.04 -9.14 10.68
N TRP A 589 -13.31 -9.96 9.73
CA TRP A 589 -14.32 -9.59 8.78
C TRP A 589 -15.57 -9.29 9.62
N SER A 590 -15.82 -8.01 9.94
CA SER A 590 -17.10 -7.64 10.52
C SER A 590 -18.20 -8.04 9.52
N GLU A 591 -19.44 -8.15 9.94
CA GLU A 591 -20.55 -8.37 8.99
C GLU A 591 -20.53 -7.33 7.85
N HIS A 592 -19.86 -6.22 8.05
CA HIS A 592 -19.67 -5.11 7.13
C HIS A 592 -18.50 -5.31 6.13
N THR A 593 -17.56 -6.22 6.40
CA THR A 593 -16.43 -6.54 5.52
C THR A 593 -16.61 -7.84 4.73
N ARG A 594 -17.66 -8.62 4.99
CA ARG A 594 -17.95 -9.88 4.29
C ARG A 594 -18.17 -9.75 2.79
N ALA A 595 -18.36 -8.53 2.30
CA ALA A 595 -18.52 -8.28 0.87
C ALA A 595 -17.20 -8.34 0.07
N PHE A 596 -16.05 -8.35 0.73
CA PHE A 596 -14.75 -8.47 0.06
C PHE A 596 -14.25 -9.91 0.14
N ASP A 597 -14.86 -10.79 -0.65
CA ASP A 597 -14.39 -12.16 -0.82
C ASP A 597 -13.20 -12.17 -1.79
N THR A 598 -11.99 -12.30 -1.23
CA THR A 598 -10.77 -12.46 -2.03
C THR A 598 -10.68 -13.83 -2.72
N SER A 599 -11.60 -14.77 -2.45
CA SER A 599 -11.61 -16.09 -3.10
C SER A 599 -11.87 -16.01 -4.61
N GLY A 600 -12.41 -14.87 -5.10
CA GLY A 600 -12.53 -14.56 -6.53
C GLY A 600 -11.24 -13.99 -7.17
N TYR A 601 -10.26 -13.53 -6.37
CA TYR A 601 -8.92 -13.13 -6.82
C TYR A 601 -7.91 -14.29 -6.76
N SER A 602 -8.32 -15.50 -7.07
CA SER A 602 -7.36 -16.47 -7.56
C SER A 602 -6.95 -16.01 -8.98
N LEU A 603 -6.05 -15.00 -9.06
CA LEU A 603 -5.10 -15.03 -10.17
C LEU A 603 -4.55 -16.45 -10.13
N PRO A 604 -4.63 -17.23 -11.20
CA PRO A 604 -3.98 -18.52 -11.20
C PRO A 604 -2.51 -18.24 -10.93
N LEU A 605 -2.06 -18.54 -9.72
CA LEU A 605 -0.64 -18.61 -9.38
C LEU A 605 -0.12 -19.81 -10.18
N VAL A 606 0.16 -19.58 -11.45
CA VAL A 606 0.95 -20.50 -12.26
C VAL A 606 2.39 -20.22 -11.86
N TRP A 607 2.88 -21.05 -10.94
CA TRP A 607 4.30 -21.19 -10.58
C TRP A 607 5.10 -21.75 -11.75
#